data_763b4dd266de532fe910990115c7b342
#
_entry.id   763b4dd266de532fe910990115c7b342
#
_cell.length_a   1.000
_cell.length_b   1.000
_cell.length_c   1.000
_cell.angle_alpha   90.00
_cell.angle_beta   90.00
_cell.angle_gamma   90.00
#
_symmetry.space_group_name_H-M   'P 1'
#
loop_
_entity.id
_entity.type
_entity.pdbx_description
1 polymer ?
#
loop_
_entity_poly.entity_id
_entity_poly.type
_entity_poly.pdbx_seq_one_letter_code
_entity_poly.pdbx_strand_id
1 'polypeptide(L)'
;MELVIYIGGAVIFFALVMASIGLHEVGHLVPAKIFGVKVTQYFVGFGRTLWSRRIGETQYGVKLLPLGGYVRLVGMFPPAPGSDGRVRRYSTGPFRAMADSARAAEWENIEPGDDGRLFYQKKSWQKLIIMAGGPIMNIVLAAVILLGVTGIYGVLRAQPVVSRVQECMIPATAPDTTSCAGRPATPAKLAGMRAGDRIIAFNGVTISSWDQMSTAIRTNLDHRAQLTVLRDGHRVELPPVNTVVTGVPDKWDPGKRVAAGFLGLEPLVARERGGPVVVAKDMWHMTEQTAYALVRFPAKVYRTAANLITGKPRDQYGPMSIVGASRAAGEVAATDRIDVGAKIAALFTLLGSVNLFVALFNFVPLLPLDGGHIAGALYEAV
;
A
#
# COMPACT_ATOMS: atom_id res chain seq x y z
N MET A 1 3.86 31.28 -5.36
CA MET A 1 4.20 30.59 -4.09
C MET A 1 3.71 29.15 -4.11
N GLU A 2 2.46 28.87 -4.48
CA GLU A 2 1.88 27.49 -4.53
C GLU A 2 2.67 26.52 -5.40
N LEU A 3 3.11 26.92 -6.61
CA LEU A 3 3.91 26.06 -7.49
C LEU A 3 5.23 25.63 -6.85
N VAL A 4 5.89 26.53 -6.11
CA VAL A 4 7.15 26.24 -5.41
C VAL A 4 6.92 25.24 -4.28
N ILE A 5 5.85 25.40 -3.51
CA ILE A 5 5.47 24.47 -2.43
C ILE A 5 5.10 23.10 -3.01
N TYR A 6 4.34 23.09 -4.10
CA TYR A 6 3.99 21.86 -4.82
C TYR A 6 5.23 21.10 -5.31
N ILE A 7 6.13 21.76 -6.02
CA ILE A 7 7.37 21.15 -6.52
C ILE A 7 8.25 20.70 -5.35
N GLY A 8 8.41 21.55 -4.32
CA GLY A 8 9.17 21.21 -3.12
C GLY A 8 8.64 19.97 -2.41
N GLY A 9 7.32 19.89 -2.20
CA GLY A 9 6.66 18.73 -1.60
C GLY A 9 6.84 17.45 -2.41
N ALA A 10 6.67 17.54 -3.73
CA ALA A 10 6.86 16.42 -4.64
C ALA A 10 8.32 15.91 -4.64
N VAL A 11 9.29 16.80 -4.69
CA VAL A 11 10.73 16.47 -4.70
C VAL A 11 11.16 15.86 -3.35
N ILE A 12 10.74 16.45 -2.23
CA ILE A 12 11.05 15.92 -0.89
C ILE A 12 10.44 14.51 -0.74
N PHE A 13 9.19 14.34 -1.11
CA PHE A 13 8.53 13.03 -1.03
C PHE A 13 9.23 12.00 -1.91
N PHE A 14 9.59 12.37 -3.13
CA PHE A 14 10.37 11.49 -4.03
C PHE A 14 11.70 11.09 -3.39
N ALA A 15 12.43 12.03 -2.79
CA ALA A 15 13.69 11.75 -2.09
C ALA A 15 13.51 10.79 -0.90
N LEU A 16 12.41 10.94 -0.13
CA LEU A 16 12.07 10.03 0.97
C LEU A 16 11.74 8.61 0.48
N VAL A 17 11.04 8.48 -0.66
CA VAL A 17 10.79 7.17 -1.29
C VAL A 17 12.11 6.55 -1.76
N MET A 18 13.01 7.34 -2.35
CA MET A 18 14.34 6.85 -2.75
C MET A 18 15.18 6.40 -1.56
N ALA A 19 15.12 7.13 -0.44
CA ALA A 19 15.75 6.71 0.81
C ALA A 19 15.17 5.39 1.34
N SER A 20 13.83 5.21 1.25
CA SER A 20 13.18 3.96 1.62
C SER A 20 13.62 2.78 0.75
N ILE A 21 13.80 2.99 -0.55
CA ILE A 21 14.34 1.98 -1.47
C ILE A 21 15.80 1.65 -1.10
N GLY A 22 16.60 2.65 -0.82
CA GLY A 22 17.96 2.42 -0.31
C GLY A 22 17.99 1.55 0.95
N LEU A 23 17.10 1.83 1.91
CA LEU A 23 16.96 1.04 3.13
C LEU A 23 16.43 -0.39 2.85
N HIS A 24 15.55 -0.56 1.88
CA HIS A 24 15.14 -1.88 1.39
C HIS A 24 16.37 -2.72 0.96
N GLU A 25 17.26 -2.13 0.16
CA GLU A 25 18.50 -2.80 -0.27
C GLU A 25 19.44 -3.11 0.90
N VAL A 26 19.46 -2.27 1.95
CA VAL A 26 20.16 -2.58 3.22
C VAL A 26 19.57 -3.80 3.89
N GLY A 27 18.25 -3.98 3.78
CA GLY A 27 17.55 -5.17 4.28
C GLY A 27 18.08 -6.48 3.69
N HIS A 28 18.51 -6.49 2.43
CA HIS A 28 19.17 -7.63 1.80
C HIS A 28 20.67 -7.71 2.14
N LEU A 29 21.32 -6.55 2.13
CA LEU A 29 22.77 -6.44 2.34
C LEU A 29 23.22 -6.97 3.70
N VAL A 30 22.50 -6.60 4.77
CA VAL A 30 22.90 -6.95 6.13
C VAL A 30 22.90 -8.46 6.36
N PRO A 31 21.78 -9.20 6.11
CA PRO A 31 21.80 -10.64 6.30
C PRO A 31 22.72 -11.35 5.31
N ALA A 32 22.89 -10.85 4.08
CA ALA A 32 23.85 -11.42 3.13
C ALA A 32 25.27 -11.39 3.68
N LYS A 33 25.69 -10.27 4.25
CA LYS A 33 27.02 -10.15 4.90
C LYS A 33 27.15 -11.00 6.16
N ILE A 34 26.11 -11.07 6.99
CA ILE A 34 26.08 -11.91 8.20
C ILE A 34 26.29 -13.38 7.83
N PHE A 35 25.66 -13.84 6.75
CA PHE A 35 25.80 -15.23 6.28
C PHE A 35 27.03 -15.44 5.37
N GLY A 36 27.91 -14.43 5.23
CA GLY A 36 29.14 -14.54 4.46
C GLY A 36 28.93 -14.68 2.96
N VAL A 37 27.85 -14.09 2.41
CA VAL A 37 27.68 -14.00 0.94
C VAL A 37 28.54 -12.86 0.42
N LYS A 38 29.26 -13.08 -0.69
CA LYS A 38 30.04 -12.02 -1.35
C LYS A 38 29.10 -11.00 -1.96
N VAL A 39 29.23 -9.74 -1.51
CA VAL A 39 28.45 -8.60 -2.01
C VAL A 39 29.40 -7.61 -2.64
N THR A 40 29.31 -7.43 -3.94
CA THR A 40 30.23 -6.58 -4.70
C THR A 40 29.76 -5.15 -4.84
N GLN A 41 28.44 -4.92 -4.91
CA GLN A 41 27.86 -3.59 -5.15
C GLN A 41 26.61 -3.36 -4.30
N TYR A 42 26.49 -2.13 -3.81
CA TYR A 42 25.29 -1.55 -3.24
C TYR A 42 25.10 -0.16 -3.85
N PHE A 43 24.06 0.02 -4.63
CA PHE A 43 23.80 1.30 -5.29
C PHE A 43 22.34 1.72 -5.15
N VAL A 44 22.13 3.02 -4.96
CA VAL A 44 20.84 3.67 -5.10
C VAL A 44 20.80 4.35 -6.47
N GLY A 45 19.83 4.01 -7.30
CA GLY A 45 19.69 4.49 -8.66
C GLY A 45 20.28 3.57 -9.73
N PHE A 46 20.13 3.98 -10.98
CA PHE A 46 20.62 3.30 -12.19
C PHE A 46 21.40 4.25 -13.11
N GLY A 47 22.07 3.70 -14.11
CA GLY A 47 22.82 4.47 -15.10
C GLY A 47 24.21 4.86 -14.65
N ARG A 48 24.68 6.07 -14.99
CA ARG A 48 26.04 6.55 -14.70
C ARG A 48 26.21 6.77 -13.21
N THR A 49 27.38 6.35 -12.66
CA THR A 49 27.74 6.58 -11.26
C THR A 49 28.05 8.05 -11.03
N LEU A 50 27.35 8.68 -10.10
CA LEU A 50 27.61 10.05 -9.66
C LEU A 50 28.67 10.07 -8.57
N TRP A 51 28.58 9.15 -7.63
CA TRP A 51 29.52 9.00 -6.53
C TRP A 51 29.59 7.54 -6.11
N SER A 52 30.78 7.06 -5.79
CA SER A 52 30.97 5.75 -5.17
C SER A 52 32.20 5.67 -4.31
N ARG A 53 32.14 4.82 -3.31
CA ARG A 53 33.24 4.49 -2.42
C ARG A 53 33.32 3.00 -2.18
N ARG A 54 34.50 2.41 -2.27
CA ARG A 54 34.73 1.00 -1.94
C ARG A 54 35.04 0.86 -0.47
N ILE A 55 34.33 0.00 0.24
CA ILE A 55 34.57 -0.35 1.65
C ILE A 55 34.66 -1.87 1.72
N GLY A 56 35.87 -2.38 1.95
CA GLY A 56 36.18 -3.80 1.83
C GLY A 56 35.95 -4.30 0.38
N GLU A 57 35.18 -5.35 0.23
CA GLU A 57 34.83 -5.94 -1.09
C GLU A 57 33.65 -5.26 -1.77
N THR A 58 32.87 -4.46 -1.05
CA THR A 58 31.63 -3.84 -1.54
C THR A 58 31.86 -2.41 -1.99
N GLN A 59 31.40 -2.07 -3.19
CA GLN A 59 31.32 -0.71 -3.69
C GLN A 59 29.94 -0.13 -3.37
N TYR A 60 29.91 0.94 -2.60
CA TYR A 60 28.72 1.72 -2.25
C TYR A 60 28.62 2.96 -3.10
N GLY A 61 27.43 3.34 -3.57
CA GLY A 61 27.31 4.56 -4.35
C GLY A 61 25.90 4.96 -4.73
N VAL A 62 25.84 6.09 -5.45
CA VAL A 62 24.63 6.68 -6.00
C VAL A 62 24.79 6.87 -7.49
N LYS A 63 23.75 6.57 -8.24
CA LYS A 63 23.72 6.71 -9.70
C LYS A 63 22.75 7.81 -10.14
N LEU A 64 22.85 8.22 -11.39
CA LEU A 64 22.18 9.39 -11.97
C LEU A 64 20.65 9.26 -12.00
N LEU A 65 20.13 8.09 -12.31
CA LEU A 65 18.69 7.88 -12.44
C LEU A 65 18.13 7.31 -11.13
N PRO A 66 17.47 8.11 -10.29
CA PRO A 66 16.98 7.68 -8.99
C PRO A 66 15.65 6.92 -9.12
N LEU A 67 15.65 5.79 -9.85
CA LEU A 67 14.46 4.98 -10.12
C LEU A 67 14.56 3.59 -9.46
N GLY A 68 15.21 3.49 -8.29
CA GLY A 68 15.36 2.23 -7.59
C GLY A 68 16.71 2.10 -6.90
N GLY A 69 17.06 0.88 -6.52
CA GLY A 69 18.35 0.50 -5.97
C GLY A 69 18.66 -0.95 -6.34
N TYR A 70 19.87 -1.40 -6.01
CA TYR A 70 20.22 -2.81 -6.12
C TYR A 70 21.39 -3.18 -5.22
N VAL A 71 21.36 -4.40 -4.73
CA VAL A 71 22.47 -5.10 -4.10
C VAL A 71 22.91 -6.22 -5.03
N ARG A 72 24.20 -6.27 -5.34
CA ARG A 72 24.75 -7.34 -6.18
C ARG A 72 25.32 -8.44 -5.30
N LEU A 73 24.54 -9.48 -5.11
CA LEU A 73 24.93 -10.72 -4.46
C LEU A 73 25.58 -11.63 -5.50
N VAL A 74 26.78 -12.15 -5.24
CA VAL A 74 27.46 -13.04 -6.20
C VAL A 74 26.88 -14.44 -6.10
N GLY A 75 26.63 -15.06 -7.27
CA GLY A 75 26.09 -16.41 -7.36
C GLY A 75 24.58 -16.50 -7.10
N MET A 76 23.77 -15.55 -7.57
CA MET A 76 22.32 -15.63 -7.46
C MET A 76 21.74 -16.81 -8.24
N PHE A 77 22.35 -17.19 -9.35
CA PHE A 77 21.92 -18.32 -10.17
C PHE A 77 22.93 -19.48 -10.09
N PRO A 78 22.48 -20.71 -9.79
CA PRO A 78 23.36 -21.87 -9.81
C PRO A 78 23.86 -22.16 -11.23
N PRO A 79 25.04 -22.83 -11.38
CA PRO A 79 25.55 -23.29 -12.66
C PRO A 79 24.54 -24.21 -13.32
N ALA A 80 24.53 -24.23 -14.65
CA ALA A 80 23.68 -25.16 -15.39
C ALA A 80 24.09 -26.61 -15.05
N PRO A 81 23.14 -27.55 -14.86
CA PRO A 81 23.46 -28.95 -14.59
C PRO A 81 24.40 -29.54 -15.64
N GLY A 82 25.52 -30.15 -15.21
CA GLY A 82 26.52 -30.78 -16.09
C GLY A 82 27.47 -29.79 -16.80
N SER A 83 27.55 -28.55 -16.39
CA SER A 83 28.54 -27.60 -16.85
C SER A 83 29.70 -27.52 -15.86
N ASP A 84 30.92 -27.77 -16.30
CA ASP A 84 32.17 -27.52 -15.52
C ASP A 84 32.45 -26.01 -15.36
N GLY A 85 31.42 -25.22 -14.97
CA GLY A 85 31.53 -23.78 -14.89
C GLY A 85 31.58 -23.04 -16.23
N ARG A 86 31.50 -23.74 -17.37
CA ARG A 86 31.51 -23.15 -18.72
C ARG A 86 30.08 -23.06 -19.27
N VAL A 87 29.67 -21.84 -19.63
CA VAL A 87 28.38 -21.59 -20.28
C VAL A 87 28.37 -22.23 -21.66
N ARG A 88 27.61 -23.29 -21.85
CA ARG A 88 27.33 -23.86 -23.20
C ARG A 88 26.35 -22.90 -23.91
N ARG A 89 26.83 -22.24 -24.95
CA ARG A 89 26.07 -21.25 -25.77
C ARG A 89 25.00 -21.86 -26.69
N TYR A 90 24.38 -22.98 -26.35
CA TYR A 90 23.39 -23.61 -27.22
C TYR A 90 22.04 -23.73 -26.53
N SER A 91 21.27 -22.66 -26.52
CA SER A 91 19.86 -22.70 -26.18
C SER A 91 19.04 -22.06 -27.30
N THR A 92 18.07 -22.79 -27.81
CA THR A 92 17.22 -22.40 -28.95
C THR A 92 15.96 -21.63 -28.54
N GLY A 93 15.71 -21.42 -27.24
CA GLY A 93 14.54 -20.70 -26.75
C GLY A 93 14.88 -19.33 -26.16
N PRO A 94 14.07 -18.26 -26.44
CA PRO A 94 14.37 -16.90 -26.00
C PRO A 94 14.48 -16.77 -24.46
N PHE A 95 13.66 -17.47 -23.69
CA PHE A 95 13.75 -17.46 -22.23
C PHE A 95 14.99 -18.19 -21.68
N ARG A 96 15.40 -19.29 -22.33
CA ARG A 96 16.63 -20.00 -21.96
C ARG A 96 17.87 -19.17 -22.32
N ALA A 97 17.87 -18.52 -23.49
CA ALA A 97 18.95 -17.63 -23.88
C ALA A 97 19.12 -16.44 -22.90
N MET A 98 18.03 -15.85 -22.42
CA MET A 98 18.08 -14.82 -21.38
C MET A 98 18.64 -15.36 -20.05
N ALA A 99 18.20 -16.53 -19.61
CA ALA A 99 18.68 -17.17 -18.40
C ALA A 99 20.17 -17.53 -18.49
N ASP A 100 20.62 -18.03 -19.65
CA ASP A 100 22.04 -18.36 -19.89
C ASP A 100 22.91 -17.11 -19.97
N SER A 101 22.39 -16.00 -20.55
CA SER A 101 23.10 -14.71 -20.57
C SER A 101 23.21 -14.11 -19.17
N ALA A 102 22.16 -14.20 -18.34
CA ALA A 102 22.18 -13.73 -16.96
C ALA A 102 23.19 -14.57 -16.12
N ARG A 103 23.21 -15.89 -16.28
CA ARG A 103 24.20 -16.76 -15.64
C ARG A 103 25.63 -16.41 -16.10
N ALA A 104 25.86 -16.21 -17.40
CA ALA A 104 27.18 -15.88 -17.92
C ALA A 104 27.72 -14.57 -17.31
N ALA A 105 26.89 -13.54 -17.23
CA ALA A 105 27.27 -12.25 -16.63
C ALA A 105 27.59 -12.36 -15.12
N GLU A 106 27.00 -13.34 -14.41
CA GLU A 106 27.30 -13.62 -13.01
C GLU A 106 28.64 -14.34 -12.84
N TRP A 107 28.93 -15.30 -13.71
CA TRP A 107 30.14 -16.10 -13.63
C TRP A 107 31.43 -15.29 -13.86
N GLU A 108 31.37 -14.20 -14.64
CA GLU A 108 32.48 -13.29 -14.82
C GLU A 108 32.94 -12.60 -13.51
N ASN A 109 32.11 -12.61 -12.47
CA ASN A 109 32.38 -11.95 -11.19
C ASN A 109 32.79 -12.93 -10.08
N ILE A 110 32.88 -14.23 -10.37
CA ILE A 110 33.32 -15.25 -9.42
C ILE A 110 34.84 -15.37 -9.49
N GLU A 111 35.51 -15.17 -8.36
CA GLU A 111 36.97 -15.27 -8.23
C GLU A 111 37.35 -16.61 -7.59
N PRO A 112 38.58 -17.10 -7.86
CA PRO A 112 39.11 -18.23 -7.11
C PRO A 112 39.18 -17.91 -5.62
N GLY A 113 38.50 -18.75 -4.79
CA GLY A 113 38.39 -18.53 -3.34
C GLY A 113 37.00 -18.04 -2.88
N ASP A 114 36.04 -17.83 -3.79
CA ASP A 114 34.66 -17.48 -3.44
C ASP A 114 33.81 -18.72 -3.04
N ASP A 115 34.40 -19.90 -3.01
CA ASP A 115 33.70 -21.10 -2.57
C ASP A 115 33.14 -20.96 -1.15
N GLY A 116 31.89 -21.39 -0.99
CA GLY A 116 31.13 -21.22 0.25
C GLY A 116 30.59 -19.80 0.48
N ARG A 117 30.92 -18.83 -0.40
CA ARG A 117 30.46 -17.45 -0.33
C ARG A 117 29.44 -17.07 -1.40
N LEU A 118 29.08 -17.99 -2.26
CA LEU A 118 28.09 -17.77 -3.32
C LEU A 118 26.67 -17.95 -2.79
N PHE A 119 25.73 -17.14 -3.26
CA PHE A 119 24.36 -17.16 -2.77
C PHE A 119 23.69 -18.54 -2.94
N TYR A 120 23.85 -19.19 -4.12
CA TYR A 120 23.23 -20.50 -4.37
C TYR A 120 23.78 -21.61 -3.46
N GLN A 121 24.98 -21.45 -2.90
CA GLN A 121 25.60 -22.41 -1.97
C GLN A 121 25.07 -22.30 -0.54
N LYS A 122 24.32 -21.25 -0.22
CA LYS A 122 23.75 -21.05 1.11
C LYS A 122 22.57 -21.99 1.35
N LYS A 123 22.34 -22.32 2.63
CA LYS A 123 21.16 -23.11 3.04
C LYS A 123 19.88 -22.37 2.67
N SER A 124 18.81 -23.09 2.32
CA SER A 124 17.53 -22.49 1.90
C SER A 124 16.99 -21.46 2.89
N TRP A 125 17.08 -21.72 4.21
CA TRP A 125 16.63 -20.75 5.22
C TRP A 125 17.47 -19.44 5.23
N GLN A 126 18.77 -19.51 4.90
CA GLN A 126 19.61 -18.33 4.78
C GLN A 126 19.21 -17.50 3.55
N LYS A 127 18.97 -18.18 2.42
CA LYS A 127 18.44 -17.53 1.21
C LYS A 127 17.10 -16.85 1.48
N LEU A 128 16.20 -17.51 2.23
CA LEU A 128 14.91 -16.94 2.62
C LEU A 128 15.09 -15.65 3.45
N ILE A 129 15.96 -15.66 4.45
CA ILE A 129 16.20 -14.46 5.30
C ILE A 129 16.81 -13.33 4.47
N ILE A 130 17.77 -13.63 3.58
CA ILE A 130 18.37 -12.62 2.71
C ILE A 130 17.31 -11.99 1.80
N MET A 131 16.51 -12.81 1.11
CA MET A 131 15.51 -12.30 0.16
C MET A 131 14.31 -11.65 0.84
N ALA A 132 13.90 -12.11 2.02
CA ALA A 132 12.86 -11.46 2.80
C ALA A 132 13.33 -10.16 3.49
N GLY A 133 14.64 -9.95 3.60
CA GLY A 133 15.22 -8.83 4.33
C GLY A 133 14.78 -7.46 3.81
N GLY A 134 14.74 -7.27 2.49
CA GLY A 134 14.26 -6.03 1.86
C GLY A 134 12.78 -5.76 2.15
N PRO A 135 11.87 -6.66 1.80
CA PRO A 135 10.45 -6.51 2.13
C PRO A 135 10.20 -6.31 3.63
N ILE A 136 10.88 -7.03 4.51
CA ILE A 136 10.76 -6.85 5.97
C ILE A 136 11.20 -5.45 6.39
N MET A 137 12.29 -4.93 5.82
CA MET A 137 12.74 -3.56 6.09
C MET A 137 11.65 -2.55 5.76
N ASN A 138 10.96 -2.69 4.64
CA ASN A 138 9.86 -1.80 4.27
C ASN A 138 8.66 -1.94 5.21
N ILE A 139 8.35 -3.15 5.71
CA ILE A 139 7.30 -3.33 6.73
C ILE A 139 7.68 -2.61 8.02
N VAL A 140 8.95 -2.72 8.45
CA VAL A 140 9.46 -2.04 9.65
C VAL A 140 9.40 -0.52 9.46
N LEU A 141 9.82 0.00 8.30
CA LEU A 141 9.72 1.42 7.98
C LEU A 141 8.26 1.91 8.00
N ALA A 142 7.36 1.17 7.37
CA ALA A 142 5.93 1.49 7.41
C ALA A 142 5.40 1.54 8.85
N ALA A 143 5.74 0.54 9.66
CA ALA A 143 5.32 0.48 11.07
C ALA A 143 5.84 1.67 11.88
N VAL A 144 7.13 2.00 11.76
CA VAL A 144 7.75 3.13 12.47
C VAL A 144 7.13 4.46 12.04
N ILE A 145 6.97 4.67 10.73
CA ILE A 145 6.37 5.90 10.19
C ILE A 145 4.92 6.04 10.67
N LEU A 146 4.10 5.00 10.51
CA LEU A 146 2.69 5.03 10.90
C LEU A 146 2.52 5.16 12.41
N LEU A 147 3.41 4.54 13.22
CA LEU A 147 3.42 4.70 14.67
C LEU A 147 3.74 6.15 15.06
N GLY A 148 4.70 6.76 14.40
CA GLY A 148 5.02 8.18 14.59
C GLY A 148 3.83 9.09 14.26
N VAL A 149 3.20 8.89 13.10
CA VAL A 149 2.02 9.68 12.71
C VAL A 149 0.87 9.46 13.68
N THR A 150 0.50 8.21 13.95
CA THR A 150 -0.67 7.87 14.76
C THR A 150 -0.48 8.27 16.24
N GLY A 151 0.75 8.10 16.77
CA GLY A 151 1.05 8.41 18.18
C GLY A 151 1.23 9.90 18.44
N ILE A 152 1.90 10.62 17.55
CA ILE A 152 2.23 12.05 17.74
C ILE A 152 1.09 12.94 17.28
N TYR A 153 0.69 12.81 16.02
CA TYR A 153 -0.32 13.66 15.42
C TYR A 153 -1.74 13.11 15.58
N GLY A 154 -1.90 11.79 15.47
CA GLY A 154 -3.20 11.12 15.39
C GLY A 154 -3.72 11.03 13.96
N VAL A 155 -4.65 10.13 13.72
CA VAL A 155 -5.33 9.93 12.44
C VAL A 155 -6.80 10.32 12.56
N LEU A 156 -7.36 10.87 11.47
CA LEU A 156 -8.78 11.17 11.41
C LEU A 156 -9.57 9.87 11.28
N ARG A 157 -10.47 9.62 12.24
CA ARG A 157 -11.33 8.44 12.28
C ARG A 157 -12.79 8.83 12.38
N ALA A 158 -13.60 8.14 11.62
CA ALA A 158 -15.04 8.21 11.78
C ALA A 158 -15.46 7.55 13.10
N GLN A 159 -16.16 8.29 13.93
CA GLN A 159 -16.68 7.83 15.22
C GLN A 159 -18.13 7.35 15.04
N PRO A 160 -18.63 6.45 15.89
CA PRO A 160 -20.05 6.05 15.88
C PRO A 160 -20.94 7.16 16.50
N VAL A 161 -20.66 8.40 16.17
CA VAL A 161 -21.38 9.62 16.57
C VAL A 161 -21.86 10.32 15.31
N VAL A 162 -23.12 10.70 15.29
CA VAL A 162 -23.73 11.40 14.15
C VAL A 162 -23.28 12.86 14.12
N SER A 163 -22.61 13.28 13.07
CA SER A 163 -22.29 14.70 12.85
C SER A 163 -23.45 15.41 12.15
N ARG A 164 -24.06 14.75 11.18
CA ARG A 164 -25.19 15.30 10.42
C ARG A 164 -26.14 14.20 9.98
N VAL A 165 -27.43 14.49 9.99
CA VAL A 165 -28.49 13.68 9.39
C VAL A 165 -28.87 14.34 8.07
N GLN A 166 -28.86 13.56 6.99
CA GLN A 166 -29.31 14.04 5.68
C GLN A 166 -30.82 14.13 5.68
N GLU A 167 -31.36 15.27 5.26
CA GLU A 167 -32.79 15.54 5.30
C GLU A 167 -33.57 14.68 4.31
N CYS A 168 -33.02 14.46 3.11
CA CYS A 168 -33.70 13.79 2.02
C CYS A 168 -32.76 12.86 1.23
N MET A 169 -33.37 11.94 0.51
CA MET A 169 -32.67 11.01 -0.40
C MET A 169 -32.22 11.77 -1.66
N ILE A 170 -30.93 11.92 -1.85
CA ILE A 170 -30.35 12.58 -3.02
C ILE A 170 -29.72 11.50 -3.92
N PRO A 171 -30.29 11.23 -5.13
CA PRO A 171 -29.68 10.32 -6.08
C PRO A 171 -28.29 10.82 -6.49
N ALA A 172 -27.34 9.89 -6.66
CA ALA A 172 -25.96 10.24 -7.07
C ALA A 172 -25.89 10.91 -8.46
N THR A 173 -26.94 10.81 -9.26
CA THR A 173 -27.07 11.41 -10.60
C THR A 173 -27.85 12.74 -10.60
N ALA A 174 -28.26 13.21 -9.41
CA ALA A 174 -29.04 14.44 -9.32
C ALA A 174 -28.16 15.67 -9.70
N PRO A 175 -28.63 16.57 -10.57
CA PRO A 175 -27.90 17.77 -10.94
C PRO A 175 -27.78 18.76 -9.76
N ASP A 176 -28.79 18.78 -8.88
CA ASP A 176 -28.81 19.56 -7.64
C ASP A 176 -28.71 18.62 -6.44
N THR A 177 -27.64 18.76 -5.67
CA THR A 177 -27.35 17.98 -4.47
C THR A 177 -27.77 18.68 -3.18
N THR A 178 -28.38 19.85 -3.25
CA THR A 178 -28.72 20.69 -2.08
C THR A 178 -30.24 20.76 -1.81
N SER A 179 -31.07 20.70 -2.85
CA SER A 179 -32.52 20.82 -2.71
C SER A 179 -33.18 19.50 -2.31
N CYS A 180 -34.06 19.55 -1.31
CA CYS A 180 -34.91 18.45 -0.89
C CYS A 180 -36.35 18.54 -1.48
N ALA A 181 -36.63 19.48 -2.34
CA ALA A 181 -37.95 19.66 -2.92
C ALA A 181 -38.41 18.40 -3.69
N GLY A 182 -39.56 17.83 -3.31
CA GLY A 182 -40.13 16.63 -3.93
C GLY A 182 -39.36 15.32 -3.65
N ARG A 183 -38.42 15.30 -2.74
CA ARG A 183 -37.61 14.10 -2.40
C ARG A 183 -38.05 13.49 -1.07
N PRO A 184 -38.08 12.16 -0.93
CA PRO A 184 -38.44 11.51 0.33
C PRO A 184 -37.39 11.77 1.40
N ALA A 185 -37.82 11.83 2.66
CA ALA A 185 -36.92 11.94 3.81
C ALA A 185 -36.05 10.69 3.93
N THR A 186 -34.83 10.85 4.49
CA THR A 186 -33.95 9.70 4.76
C THR A 186 -34.48 8.85 5.91
N PRO A 187 -34.16 7.55 5.96
CA PRO A 187 -34.54 6.70 7.10
C PRO A 187 -34.04 7.22 8.45
N ALA A 188 -32.84 7.78 8.50
CA ALA A 188 -32.30 8.37 9.73
C ALA A 188 -33.15 9.58 10.20
N LYS A 189 -33.62 10.42 9.28
CA LYS A 189 -34.54 11.52 9.59
C LYS A 189 -35.87 11.01 10.11
N LEU A 190 -36.45 9.98 9.46
CA LEU A 190 -37.72 9.35 9.88
C LEU A 190 -37.58 8.67 11.24
N ALA A 191 -36.44 8.07 11.57
CA ALA A 191 -36.14 7.52 12.89
C ALA A 191 -35.97 8.59 13.98
N GLY A 192 -35.92 9.87 13.63
CA GLY A 192 -35.70 10.97 14.58
C GLY A 192 -34.27 11.05 15.11
N MET A 193 -33.29 10.58 14.34
CA MET A 193 -31.87 10.77 14.67
C MET A 193 -31.49 12.25 14.67
N ARG A 194 -30.52 12.61 15.49
CA ARG A 194 -30.02 13.99 15.64
C ARG A 194 -28.50 14.04 15.59
N ALA A 195 -27.95 15.18 15.22
CA ALA A 195 -26.53 15.44 15.40
C ALA A 195 -26.15 15.32 16.90
N GLY A 196 -25.02 14.69 17.19
CA GLY A 196 -24.60 14.40 18.56
C GLY A 196 -24.99 13.01 19.07
N ASP A 197 -25.94 12.33 18.45
CA ASP A 197 -26.32 10.96 18.84
C ASP A 197 -25.11 10.01 18.70
N ARG A 198 -24.77 9.31 19.80
CA ARG A 198 -23.80 8.24 19.75
C ARG A 198 -24.54 6.92 19.53
N ILE A 199 -24.28 6.26 18.43
CA ILE A 199 -24.91 4.97 18.12
C ILE A 199 -24.23 3.88 18.97
N ILE A 200 -25.02 3.18 19.79
CA ILE A 200 -24.55 2.15 20.72
C ILE A 200 -25.03 0.75 20.35
N ALA A 201 -26.14 0.63 19.58
CA ALA A 201 -26.57 -0.65 19.05
C ALA A 201 -27.33 -0.47 17.73
N PHE A 202 -27.26 -1.48 16.86
CA PHE A 202 -28.00 -1.65 15.62
C PHE A 202 -28.61 -3.07 15.60
N ASN A 203 -29.93 -3.17 15.50
CA ASN A 203 -30.68 -4.44 15.55
C ASN A 203 -30.25 -5.32 16.73
N GLY A 204 -30.04 -4.73 17.93
CA GLY A 204 -29.64 -5.44 19.15
C GLY A 204 -28.13 -5.76 19.23
N VAL A 205 -27.37 -5.59 18.14
CA VAL A 205 -25.91 -5.80 18.15
C VAL A 205 -25.21 -4.53 18.61
N THR A 206 -24.34 -4.65 19.61
CA THR A 206 -23.55 -3.52 20.14
C THR A 206 -22.59 -2.97 19.09
N ILE A 207 -22.58 -1.66 18.91
CA ILE A 207 -21.69 -0.93 17.99
C ILE A 207 -20.60 -0.24 18.79
N SER A 208 -19.34 -0.57 18.49
CA SER A 208 -18.16 0.05 19.10
C SER A 208 -17.37 0.93 18.13
N SER A 209 -17.57 0.81 16.81
CA SER A 209 -16.87 1.58 15.79
C SER A 209 -17.79 1.97 14.64
N TRP A 210 -17.38 3.02 13.91
CA TRP A 210 -18.09 3.41 12.69
C TRP A 210 -18.05 2.32 11.61
N ASP A 211 -16.96 1.58 11.50
CA ASP A 211 -16.83 0.50 10.51
C ASP A 211 -17.83 -0.63 10.73
N GLN A 212 -18.06 -1.00 12.01
CA GLN A 212 -19.12 -1.94 12.36
C GLN A 212 -20.51 -1.39 11.98
N MET A 213 -20.77 -0.12 12.30
CA MET A 213 -22.03 0.53 11.96
C MET A 213 -22.24 0.60 10.45
N SER A 214 -21.22 1.04 9.71
CA SER A 214 -21.26 1.14 8.25
C SER A 214 -21.52 -0.24 7.62
N THR A 215 -20.87 -1.28 8.11
CA THR A 215 -21.07 -2.65 7.66
C THR A 215 -22.49 -3.11 7.96
N ALA A 216 -22.98 -2.89 9.16
CA ALA A 216 -24.36 -3.26 9.56
C ALA A 216 -25.42 -2.56 8.68
N ILE A 217 -25.27 -1.27 8.41
CA ILE A 217 -26.17 -0.53 7.52
C ILE A 217 -26.11 -1.10 6.09
N ARG A 218 -24.91 -1.29 5.53
CA ARG A 218 -24.71 -1.73 4.15
C ARG A 218 -25.30 -3.11 3.89
N THR A 219 -25.19 -4.03 4.87
CA THR A 219 -25.70 -5.40 4.76
C THR A 219 -27.19 -5.54 5.09
N ASN A 220 -27.78 -4.53 5.72
CA ASN A 220 -29.21 -4.56 6.09
C ASN A 220 -30.15 -4.44 4.88
N LEU A 221 -29.65 -3.96 3.75
CA LEU A 221 -30.43 -3.73 2.52
C LEU A 221 -31.71 -2.90 2.77
N ASP A 222 -32.90 -3.46 2.54
CA ASP A 222 -34.21 -2.84 2.74
C ASP A 222 -34.92 -3.34 4.02
N HIS A 223 -34.21 -4.04 4.89
CA HIS A 223 -34.76 -4.59 6.10
C HIS A 223 -34.92 -3.55 7.21
N ARG A 224 -35.69 -3.93 8.22
CA ARG A 224 -35.96 -3.12 9.40
C ARG A 224 -34.62 -2.86 10.16
N ALA A 225 -34.41 -1.62 10.53
CA ALA A 225 -33.30 -1.14 11.33
C ALA A 225 -33.83 -0.58 12.64
N GLN A 226 -33.44 -1.19 13.75
CA GLN A 226 -33.68 -0.73 15.11
C GLN A 226 -32.41 -0.11 15.63
N LEU A 227 -32.44 1.17 15.95
CA LEU A 227 -31.27 1.93 16.42
C LEU A 227 -31.42 2.27 17.90
N THR A 228 -30.36 2.03 18.68
CA THR A 228 -30.23 2.54 20.03
C THR A 228 -29.09 3.53 20.07
N VAL A 229 -29.36 4.71 20.59
CA VAL A 229 -28.40 5.81 20.69
C VAL A 229 -28.23 6.26 22.14
N LEU A 230 -27.08 6.86 22.43
CA LEU A 230 -26.84 7.63 23.64
C LEU A 230 -27.03 9.10 23.26
N ARG A 231 -28.07 9.74 23.75
CA ARG A 231 -28.44 11.15 23.53
C ARG A 231 -28.40 11.88 24.88
N ASP A 232 -27.59 12.90 25.01
CA ASP A 232 -27.43 13.68 26.26
C ASP A 232 -27.17 12.80 27.49
N GLY A 233 -26.39 11.72 27.31
CA GLY A 233 -26.09 10.75 28.37
C GLY A 233 -27.18 9.70 28.64
N HIS A 234 -28.35 9.79 28.00
CA HIS A 234 -29.45 8.85 28.14
C HIS A 234 -29.55 7.87 26.98
N ARG A 235 -29.82 6.58 27.31
CA ARG A 235 -30.10 5.57 26.29
C ARG A 235 -31.49 5.79 25.72
N VAL A 236 -31.56 5.97 24.40
CA VAL A 236 -32.80 6.19 23.67
C VAL A 236 -32.92 5.13 22.58
N GLU A 237 -34.04 4.41 22.58
CA GLU A 237 -34.40 3.55 21.47
C GLU A 237 -35.23 4.35 20.45
N LEU A 238 -34.72 4.42 19.22
CA LEU A 238 -35.40 5.19 18.17
C LEU A 238 -36.50 4.35 17.53
N PRO A 239 -37.54 4.98 16.96
CA PRO A 239 -38.51 4.27 16.16
C PRO A 239 -37.84 3.47 15.05
N PRO A 240 -38.27 2.22 14.82
CA PRO A 240 -37.67 1.39 13.78
C PRO A 240 -38.02 1.95 12.39
N VAL A 241 -37.06 1.89 11.48
CA VAL A 241 -37.22 2.32 10.09
C VAL A 241 -36.62 1.26 9.17
N ASN A 242 -37.02 1.24 7.92
CA ASN A 242 -36.31 0.41 6.95
C ASN A 242 -35.13 1.19 6.35
N THR A 243 -34.00 0.54 6.19
CA THR A 243 -32.93 1.05 5.35
C THR A 243 -33.39 1.05 3.88
N VAL A 244 -32.84 1.94 3.08
CA VAL A 244 -33.16 2.03 1.64
C VAL A 244 -32.00 1.48 0.84
N VAL A 245 -32.29 0.61 -0.14
CA VAL A 245 -31.25 0.08 -1.04
C VAL A 245 -30.79 1.16 -2.00
N THR A 246 -29.51 1.41 -2.02
CA THR A 246 -28.88 2.34 -2.97
C THR A 246 -27.59 1.75 -3.54
N GLY A 247 -27.15 2.27 -4.69
CA GLY A 247 -25.88 1.91 -5.27
C GLY A 247 -24.74 2.69 -4.58
N VAL A 248 -23.87 1.99 -3.86
CA VAL A 248 -22.70 2.57 -3.24
C VAL A 248 -21.43 2.02 -3.86
N PRO A 249 -20.29 2.73 -3.79
CA PRO A 249 -19.01 2.16 -4.21
C PRO A 249 -18.71 0.85 -3.48
N ASP A 250 -18.22 -0.16 -4.21
CA ASP A 250 -17.74 -1.39 -3.61
C ASP A 250 -16.55 -1.12 -2.70
N LYS A 251 -16.45 -1.83 -1.58
CA LYS A 251 -15.37 -1.65 -0.60
C LYS A 251 -13.98 -1.89 -1.21
N TRP A 252 -13.89 -2.83 -2.14
CA TRP A 252 -12.64 -3.30 -2.71
C TRP A 252 -12.38 -2.79 -4.13
N ASP A 253 -13.43 -2.38 -4.82
CA ASP A 253 -13.37 -1.83 -6.17
C ASP A 253 -14.26 -0.57 -6.27
N PRO A 254 -13.78 0.59 -5.82
CA PRO A 254 -14.59 1.82 -5.78
C PRO A 254 -15.15 2.26 -7.14
N GLY A 255 -14.60 1.76 -8.24
CA GLY A 255 -15.14 1.96 -9.59
C GLY A 255 -16.41 1.15 -9.87
N LYS A 256 -16.70 0.12 -9.05
CA LYS A 256 -17.90 -0.70 -9.14
C LYS A 256 -18.92 -0.24 -8.11
N ARG A 257 -20.19 -0.14 -8.51
CA ARG A 257 -21.30 0.10 -7.58
C ARG A 257 -21.98 -1.21 -7.20
N VAL A 258 -22.24 -1.37 -5.91
CA VAL A 258 -22.98 -2.52 -5.36
C VAL A 258 -24.20 -2.03 -4.60
N ALA A 259 -25.25 -2.85 -4.60
CA ALA A 259 -26.43 -2.59 -3.80
C ALA A 259 -26.09 -2.68 -2.31
N ALA A 260 -26.46 -1.68 -1.54
CA ALA A 260 -26.26 -1.64 -0.10
C ALA A 260 -27.36 -0.85 0.59
N GLY A 261 -27.60 -1.16 1.85
CA GLY A 261 -28.51 -0.38 2.70
C GLY A 261 -27.94 1.02 2.96
N PHE A 262 -28.84 1.97 3.10
CA PHE A 262 -28.56 3.38 3.36
C PHE A 262 -29.50 3.94 4.42
N LEU A 263 -28.99 4.76 5.33
CA LEU A 263 -29.75 5.45 6.37
C LEU A 263 -29.78 6.96 6.20
N GLY A 264 -28.79 7.57 5.59
CA GLY A 264 -28.67 9.02 5.43
C GLY A 264 -28.09 9.74 6.64
N LEU A 265 -26.99 9.21 7.20
CA LEU A 265 -26.26 9.83 8.30
C LEU A 265 -24.78 9.94 7.97
N GLU A 266 -24.14 10.96 8.53
CA GLU A 266 -22.73 11.21 8.41
C GLU A 266 -22.05 11.08 9.79
N PRO A 267 -20.89 10.38 9.86
CA PRO A 267 -20.18 10.24 11.13
C PRO A 267 -19.47 11.54 11.53
N LEU A 268 -19.28 11.70 12.82
CA LEU A 268 -18.31 12.64 13.34
C LEU A 268 -16.91 12.11 13.04
N VAL A 269 -16.11 12.90 12.33
CA VAL A 269 -14.71 12.60 12.10
C VAL A 269 -13.88 13.35 13.14
N ALA A 270 -13.19 12.60 14.00
CA ALA A 270 -12.34 13.15 15.05
C ALA A 270 -10.91 12.62 14.89
N ARG A 271 -9.97 13.43 15.37
CA ARG A 271 -8.57 13.03 15.44
C ARG A 271 -8.37 12.11 16.65
N GLU A 272 -7.88 10.92 16.38
CA GLU A 272 -7.64 9.89 17.39
C GLU A 272 -6.17 9.50 17.38
N ARG A 273 -5.52 9.55 18.56
CA ARG A 273 -4.17 9.04 18.75
C ARG A 273 -4.25 7.57 19.13
N GLY A 274 -3.27 6.79 18.66
CA GLY A 274 -3.23 5.36 18.93
C GLY A 274 -1.81 4.86 19.13
N GLY A 275 -1.71 3.74 19.84
CA GLY A 275 -0.45 3.03 20.06
C GLY A 275 -0.22 1.90 19.07
N PRO A 276 0.77 1.01 19.35
CA PRO A 276 1.18 -0.06 18.43
C PRO A 276 0.04 -0.99 17.99
N VAL A 277 -0.91 -1.29 18.87
CA VAL A 277 -2.07 -2.15 18.54
C VAL A 277 -2.96 -1.51 17.48
N VAL A 278 -3.16 -0.20 17.56
CA VAL A 278 -3.95 0.54 16.56
C VAL A 278 -3.23 0.52 15.21
N VAL A 279 -1.93 0.80 15.21
CA VAL A 279 -1.11 0.76 14.00
C VAL A 279 -1.09 -0.63 13.38
N ALA A 280 -0.95 -1.68 14.18
CA ALA A 280 -0.99 -3.06 13.68
C ALA A 280 -2.34 -3.40 13.00
N LYS A 281 -3.47 -2.95 13.57
CA LYS A 281 -4.79 -3.09 12.94
C LYS A 281 -4.88 -2.32 11.63
N ASP A 282 -4.40 -1.08 11.61
CA ASP A 282 -4.40 -0.27 10.40
C ASP A 282 -3.53 -0.90 9.30
N MET A 283 -2.33 -1.35 9.63
CA MET A 283 -1.45 -2.06 8.70
C MET A 283 -2.08 -3.36 8.19
N TRP A 284 -2.80 -4.09 9.06
CA TRP A 284 -3.53 -5.27 8.64
C TRP A 284 -4.60 -4.95 7.59
N HIS A 285 -5.44 -3.94 7.83
CA HIS A 285 -6.45 -3.49 6.86
C HIS A 285 -5.82 -3.00 5.55
N MET A 286 -4.71 -2.26 5.64
CA MET A 286 -3.95 -1.83 4.45
C MET A 286 -3.38 -3.04 3.69
N THR A 287 -2.93 -4.07 4.40
CA THR A 287 -2.42 -5.32 3.81
C THR A 287 -3.53 -6.06 3.08
N GLU A 288 -4.71 -6.22 3.68
CA GLU A 288 -5.88 -6.83 3.03
C GLU A 288 -6.26 -6.09 1.74
N GLN A 289 -6.34 -4.76 1.79
CA GLN A 289 -6.64 -3.93 0.63
C GLN A 289 -5.58 -4.06 -0.47
N THR A 290 -4.31 -4.07 -0.07
CA THR A 290 -3.19 -4.20 -1.00
C THR A 290 -3.17 -5.59 -1.63
N ALA A 291 -3.36 -6.65 -0.85
CA ALA A 291 -3.41 -8.02 -1.37
C ALA A 291 -4.55 -8.17 -2.41
N TYR A 292 -5.73 -7.65 -2.10
CA TYR A 292 -6.84 -7.63 -3.05
C TYR A 292 -6.51 -6.82 -4.33
N ALA A 293 -5.85 -5.67 -4.18
CA ALA A 293 -5.42 -4.84 -5.30
C ALA A 293 -4.36 -5.55 -6.17
N LEU A 294 -3.42 -6.30 -5.55
CA LEU A 294 -2.37 -7.05 -6.23
C LEU A 294 -2.93 -8.19 -7.09
N VAL A 295 -3.92 -8.93 -6.59
CA VAL A 295 -4.61 -9.96 -7.38
C VAL A 295 -5.25 -9.38 -8.65
N ARG A 296 -5.77 -8.15 -8.57
CA ARG A 296 -6.40 -7.44 -9.71
C ARG A 296 -5.44 -6.58 -10.52
N PHE A 297 -4.20 -6.45 -10.08
CA PHE A 297 -3.20 -5.57 -10.69
C PHE A 297 -2.99 -5.85 -12.18
N PRO A 298 -2.84 -7.11 -12.66
CA PRO A 298 -2.67 -7.37 -14.09
C PRO A 298 -3.84 -6.87 -14.93
N ALA A 299 -5.08 -7.09 -14.46
CA ALA A 299 -6.28 -6.62 -15.16
C ALA A 299 -6.38 -5.08 -15.18
N LYS A 300 -5.98 -4.40 -14.10
CA LYS A 300 -5.95 -2.93 -14.04
C LYS A 300 -4.88 -2.34 -14.94
N VAL A 301 -3.69 -2.96 -15.00
CA VAL A 301 -2.61 -2.55 -15.92
C VAL A 301 -3.06 -2.69 -17.37
N TYR A 302 -3.67 -3.84 -17.73
CA TYR A 302 -4.22 -4.05 -19.06
C TYR A 302 -5.25 -2.98 -19.45
N ARG A 303 -6.22 -2.68 -18.56
CA ARG A 303 -7.23 -1.63 -18.80
C ARG A 303 -6.58 -0.25 -18.99
N THR A 304 -5.58 0.09 -18.15
CA THR A 304 -4.88 1.37 -18.25
C THR A 304 -4.16 1.49 -19.59
N ALA A 305 -3.47 0.44 -20.02
CA ALA A 305 -2.82 0.40 -21.33
C ALA A 305 -3.83 0.50 -22.49
N ALA A 306 -4.93 -0.24 -22.42
CA ALA A 306 -6.00 -0.17 -23.43
C ALA A 306 -6.65 1.22 -23.49
N ASN A 307 -6.90 1.87 -22.35
CA ASN A 307 -7.43 3.22 -22.29
C ASN A 307 -6.47 4.25 -22.91
N LEU A 308 -5.16 4.12 -22.66
CA LEU A 308 -4.12 4.97 -23.27
C LEU A 308 -4.12 4.84 -24.80
N ILE A 309 -4.22 3.61 -25.33
CA ILE A 309 -4.23 3.35 -26.78
C ILE A 309 -5.53 3.86 -27.42
N THR A 310 -6.67 3.76 -26.72
CA THR A 310 -7.99 4.14 -27.24
C THR A 310 -8.37 5.60 -26.95
N GLY A 311 -7.47 6.40 -26.35
CA GLY A 311 -7.71 7.82 -26.02
C GLY A 311 -8.77 8.04 -24.93
N LYS A 312 -9.12 7.00 -24.16
CA LYS A 312 -10.07 7.11 -23.04
C LYS A 312 -9.40 7.75 -21.83
N PRO A 313 -10.15 8.47 -20.98
CA PRO A 313 -9.61 9.05 -19.75
C PRO A 313 -9.04 7.95 -18.84
N ARG A 314 -7.97 8.31 -18.12
CA ARG A 314 -7.32 7.40 -17.17
C ARG A 314 -8.30 7.04 -16.05
N ASP A 315 -8.31 5.76 -15.68
CA ASP A 315 -9.03 5.28 -14.51
C ASP A 315 -8.46 5.94 -13.23
N GLN A 316 -9.32 6.65 -12.50
CA GLN A 316 -8.97 7.31 -11.24
C GLN A 316 -8.48 6.33 -10.16
N TYR A 317 -8.93 5.07 -10.22
CA TYR A 317 -8.56 3.97 -9.31
C TYR A 317 -7.52 3.03 -9.92
N GLY A 318 -6.87 3.47 -10.98
CA GLY A 318 -5.81 2.74 -11.66
C GLY A 318 -4.47 2.76 -10.90
N PRO A 319 -3.51 1.91 -11.30
CA PRO A 319 -2.19 1.86 -10.69
C PRO A 319 -1.49 3.23 -10.77
N MET A 320 -0.84 3.61 -9.67
CA MET A 320 -0.08 4.86 -9.56
C MET A 320 1.42 4.54 -9.55
N SER A 321 2.20 5.29 -10.32
CA SER A 321 3.66 5.23 -10.30
C SER A 321 4.25 6.02 -9.13
N ILE A 322 5.53 5.83 -8.82
CA ILE A 322 6.26 6.63 -7.82
C ILE A 322 6.17 8.14 -8.15
N VAL A 323 6.27 8.50 -9.43
CA VAL A 323 6.08 9.89 -9.88
C VAL A 323 4.65 10.37 -9.61
N GLY A 324 3.66 9.51 -9.82
CA GLY A 324 2.26 9.82 -9.49
C GLY A 324 2.05 10.03 -7.99
N ALA A 325 2.66 9.21 -7.15
CA ALA A 325 2.61 9.37 -5.69
C ALA A 325 3.30 10.67 -5.24
N SER A 326 4.45 11.02 -5.86
CA SER A 326 5.15 12.28 -5.59
C SER A 326 4.32 13.50 -6.03
N ARG A 327 3.59 13.39 -7.15
CA ARG A 327 2.64 14.42 -7.57
C ARG A 327 1.52 14.61 -6.55
N ALA A 328 0.91 13.52 -6.08
CA ALA A 328 -0.12 13.58 -5.03
C ALA A 328 0.43 14.21 -3.74
N ALA A 329 1.68 13.90 -3.38
CA ALA A 329 2.35 14.54 -2.25
C ALA A 329 2.53 16.05 -2.45
N GLY A 330 2.87 16.50 -3.66
CA GLY A 330 2.92 17.92 -4.03
C GLY A 330 1.56 18.60 -3.88
N GLU A 331 0.48 17.97 -4.32
CA GLU A 331 -0.89 18.46 -4.17
C GLU A 331 -1.30 18.62 -2.69
N VAL A 332 -0.93 17.63 -1.84
CA VAL A 332 -1.14 17.70 -0.39
C VAL A 332 -0.32 18.84 0.23
N ALA A 333 0.93 19.02 -0.19
CA ALA A 333 1.77 20.12 0.34
C ALA A 333 1.23 21.50 -0.02
N ALA A 334 0.71 21.67 -1.24
CA ALA A 334 0.23 22.95 -1.76
C ALA A 334 -1.19 23.32 -1.33
N THR A 335 -2.03 22.38 -0.87
CA THR A 335 -3.42 22.68 -0.49
C THR A 335 -3.51 23.59 0.75
N ASP A 336 -4.37 24.59 0.71
CA ASP A 336 -4.65 25.47 1.89
C ASP A 336 -5.82 24.97 2.76
N ARG A 337 -6.41 23.82 2.40
CA ARG A 337 -7.59 23.26 3.09
C ARG A 337 -7.29 22.61 4.43
N ILE A 338 -6.03 22.31 4.73
CA ILE A 338 -5.59 21.61 5.93
C ILE A 338 -4.37 22.30 6.54
N ASP A 339 -4.23 22.21 7.86
CA ASP A 339 -3.10 22.78 8.59
C ASP A 339 -1.77 22.06 8.26
N VAL A 340 -0.65 22.71 8.59
CA VAL A 340 0.70 22.19 8.29
C VAL A 340 0.93 20.82 8.95
N GLY A 341 0.44 20.61 10.17
CA GLY A 341 0.55 19.33 10.86
C GLY A 341 -0.20 18.20 10.11
N ALA A 342 -1.41 18.51 9.60
CA ALA A 342 -2.17 17.59 8.78
C ALA A 342 -1.47 17.26 7.46
N LYS A 343 -0.83 18.25 6.81
CA LYS A 343 -0.03 18.03 5.59
C LYS A 343 1.12 17.07 5.87
N ILE A 344 1.89 17.31 6.92
CA ILE A 344 3.02 16.46 7.32
C ILE A 344 2.51 15.04 7.63
N ALA A 345 1.46 14.91 8.43
CA ALA A 345 0.88 13.62 8.78
C ALA A 345 0.39 12.85 7.53
N ALA A 346 -0.26 13.53 6.58
CA ALA A 346 -0.72 12.95 5.34
C ALA A 346 0.45 12.47 4.45
N LEU A 347 1.53 13.26 4.35
CA LEU A 347 2.72 12.90 3.58
C LEU A 347 3.43 11.68 4.18
N PHE A 348 3.59 11.62 5.49
CA PHE A 348 4.18 10.46 6.15
C PHE A 348 3.25 9.24 6.12
N THR A 349 1.93 9.42 6.21
CA THR A 349 0.98 8.31 6.00
C THR A 349 1.09 7.75 4.59
N LEU A 350 1.19 8.61 3.58
CA LEU A 350 1.40 8.19 2.20
C LEU A 350 2.73 7.44 2.05
N LEU A 351 3.82 7.93 2.66
CA LEU A 351 5.12 7.26 2.65
C LEU A 351 5.07 5.88 3.32
N GLY A 352 4.42 5.76 4.47
CA GLY A 352 4.19 4.48 5.16
C GLY A 352 3.38 3.50 4.29
N SER A 353 2.34 4.00 3.63
CA SER A 353 1.51 3.21 2.70
C SER A 353 2.32 2.71 1.51
N VAL A 354 3.16 3.55 0.92
CA VAL A 354 4.05 3.18 -0.20
C VAL A 354 5.04 2.11 0.24
N ASN A 355 5.65 2.24 1.42
CA ASN A 355 6.56 1.23 1.95
C ASN A 355 5.86 -0.12 2.15
N LEU A 356 4.66 -0.14 2.73
CA LEU A 356 3.87 -1.36 2.91
C LEU A 356 3.49 -1.99 1.57
N PHE A 357 3.06 -1.17 0.59
CA PHE A 357 2.77 -1.64 -0.76
C PHE A 357 3.99 -2.28 -1.44
N VAL A 358 5.16 -1.62 -1.38
CA VAL A 358 6.41 -2.14 -1.95
C VAL A 358 6.81 -3.46 -1.30
N ALA A 359 6.66 -3.57 0.02
CA ALA A 359 6.92 -4.82 0.73
C ALA A 359 6.05 -5.97 0.22
N LEU A 360 4.72 -5.76 0.16
CA LEU A 360 3.77 -6.77 -0.27
C LEU A 360 3.93 -7.12 -1.76
N PHE A 361 4.22 -6.12 -2.60
CA PHE A 361 4.51 -6.33 -4.01
C PHE A 361 5.74 -7.21 -4.21
N ASN A 362 6.80 -6.97 -3.43
CA ASN A 362 8.03 -7.76 -3.49
C ASN A 362 7.86 -9.19 -2.93
N PHE A 363 6.83 -9.48 -2.14
CA PHE A 363 6.50 -10.86 -1.75
C PHE A 363 5.74 -11.65 -2.81
N VAL A 364 5.30 -11.01 -3.91
CA VAL A 364 4.66 -11.73 -5.01
C VAL A 364 5.65 -12.75 -5.61
N PRO A 365 5.30 -14.04 -5.74
CA PRO A 365 6.21 -15.10 -6.20
C PRO A 365 6.44 -15.01 -7.73
N LEU A 366 7.03 -13.92 -8.19
CA LEU A 366 7.27 -13.62 -9.59
C LEU A 366 8.67 -13.02 -9.77
N LEU A 367 9.49 -13.58 -10.65
CA LEU A 367 10.76 -12.96 -11.04
C LEU A 367 10.49 -11.69 -11.88
N PRO A 368 11.23 -10.61 -11.72
CA PRO A 368 12.46 -10.48 -10.93
C PRO A 368 12.28 -9.96 -9.49
N LEU A 369 11.09 -10.10 -8.87
CA LEU A 369 10.83 -9.67 -7.50
C LEU A 369 11.48 -10.63 -6.49
N ASP A 370 11.71 -10.16 -5.27
CA ASP A 370 12.29 -10.95 -4.15
C ASP A 370 11.46 -12.20 -3.86
N GLY A 371 10.12 -12.11 -3.97
CA GLY A 371 9.18 -13.20 -3.81
C GLY A 371 9.41 -14.36 -4.77
N GLY A 372 9.92 -14.09 -5.97
CA GLY A 372 10.32 -15.14 -6.91
C GLY A 372 11.52 -15.95 -6.39
N HIS A 373 12.53 -15.29 -5.81
CA HIS A 373 13.68 -15.94 -5.18
C HIS A 373 13.29 -16.63 -3.87
N ILE A 374 12.37 -16.07 -3.09
CA ILE A 374 11.80 -16.71 -1.90
C ILE A 374 11.09 -18.02 -2.28
N ALA A 375 10.26 -17.99 -3.32
CA ALA A 375 9.58 -19.20 -3.82
C ALA A 375 10.58 -20.25 -4.30
N GLY A 376 11.65 -19.85 -5.00
CA GLY A 376 12.74 -20.74 -5.40
C GLY A 376 13.44 -21.38 -4.21
N ALA A 377 13.79 -20.60 -3.18
CA ALA A 377 14.43 -21.11 -1.97
C ALA A 377 13.53 -22.05 -1.15
N LEU A 378 12.21 -21.81 -1.14
CA LEU A 378 11.23 -22.72 -0.55
C LEU A 378 11.13 -24.05 -1.31
N TYR A 379 11.14 -23.99 -2.64
CA TYR A 379 11.13 -25.18 -3.49
C TYR A 379 12.39 -26.04 -3.30
N GLU A 380 13.56 -25.41 -3.09
CA GLU A 380 14.80 -26.11 -2.78
C GLU A 380 14.82 -26.76 -1.39
N ALA A 381 13.91 -26.33 -0.48
CA ALA A 381 13.85 -26.83 0.90
C ALA A 381 12.98 -28.09 1.04
N VAL A 382 12.15 -28.40 0.03
CA VAL A 382 11.25 -29.56 -0.05
C VAL A 382 11.90 -30.68 -0.84
#